data_2d43f79576d2dad1f0b876c6c393eddd
#
_entry.id   2d43f79576d2dad1f0b876c6c393eddd
#
_cell.length_a   1.000
_cell.length_b   1.000
_cell.length_c   1.000
_cell.angle_alpha   90.00
_cell.angle_beta   90.00
_cell.angle_gamma   90.00
#
_symmetry.space_group_name_H-M   'P 1'
#
loop_
_entity.id
_entity.type
_entity.pdbx_description
1 polymer ?
#
loop_
_entity_poly.entity_id
_entity_poly.type
_entity_poly.pdbx_seq_one_letter_code
_entity_poly.pdbx_strand_id
1 'polypeptide(L)'
;MKPLNVAVLGCGSVGSQVVRLLTEQAGDLTARVGAPVRLVGVAVRRLDAPRDIEVPDGLLTTDATALVARDDVDLVVEVIGGIEPARTLILSALENGKSVVTANKALLAEDGPTLFEAAEKAGRDLYYEAAVAGAIPILRPLRESLAGDRVTRVLGIVNGTTNFILDKMDSTGAGFTEALSEAQSLGYAEADPTADVEGFDAAAKAAILASLAFHTRVVASDVHREGISEVTAADVQSARDMGAVVKLLAICELKDDAVAVRVHPAMIPRSHPLASVREAYNAVFVESEAAGQLMFYGPGAGGAPTASAVLGDLVTVARNRLGDVAGPGDSSYAGLPVLPMGRTQTRYHVQIDVEDKPGVLATVAQAFAAASKPSTSAVGSASAYPSSWASSRASAKPLPAVSILSRMKLVVPLTMPSTRVTLSPASDSRSGRRIGIAPATAAS
;
A
#
# COMPACT_ATOMS: atom_id res chain seq x y z
N MET A 1 -7.28 5.59 -40.38
CA MET A 1 -6.62 6.43 -39.37
C MET A 1 -5.15 6.07 -39.30
N LYS A 2 -4.27 7.02 -39.00
CA LYS A 2 -2.85 6.75 -38.78
C LYS A 2 -2.71 5.81 -37.57
N PRO A 3 -1.90 4.74 -37.63
CA PRO A 3 -1.64 3.88 -36.53
C PRO A 3 -0.88 4.64 -35.42
N LEU A 4 -1.09 4.24 -34.16
CA LEU A 4 -0.29 4.66 -33.02
C LEU A 4 0.78 3.62 -32.74
N ASN A 5 2.00 4.06 -32.69
CA ASN A 5 3.17 3.20 -32.53
C ASN A 5 3.64 3.20 -31.07
N VAL A 6 3.79 2.02 -30.51
CA VAL A 6 4.15 1.78 -29.11
C VAL A 6 5.55 1.19 -29.00
N ALA A 7 6.38 1.78 -28.18
CA ALA A 7 7.64 1.21 -27.71
C ALA A 7 7.48 0.67 -26.29
N VAL A 8 8.05 -0.51 -26.00
CA VAL A 8 8.04 -1.12 -24.67
C VAL A 8 9.47 -1.16 -24.11
N LEU A 9 9.67 -0.61 -22.93
CA LEU A 9 10.94 -0.58 -22.21
C LEU A 9 10.89 -1.64 -21.12
N GLY A 10 11.59 -2.76 -21.35
CA GLY A 10 11.59 -3.93 -20.48
C GLY A 10 10.72 -5.07 -21.04
N CYS A 11 11.25 -6.29 -21.00
CA CYS A 11 10.56 -7.51 -21.42
C CYS A 11 10.78 -8.63 -20.38
N GLY A 12 10.57 -8.28 -19.11
CA GLY A 12 10.50 -9.21 -17.99
C GLY A 12 9.07 -9.75 -17.82
N SER A 13 8.70 -10.19 -16.62
CA SER A 13 7.39 -10.81 -16.33
C SER A 13 6.21 -9.95 -16.79
N VAL A 14 6.23 -8.63 -16.55
CA VAL A 14 5.17 -7.71 -16.99
C VAL A 14 5.28 -7.36 -18.45
N GLY A 15 6.47 -6.96 -18.91
CA GLY A 15 6.69 -6.52 -20.29
C GLY A 15 6.40 -7.61 -21.31
N SER A 16 6.73 -8.88 -21.04
CA SER A 16 6.35 -10.01 -21.85
C SER A 16 4.84 -10.09 -22.06
N GLN A 17 4.08 -9.94 -20.97
CA GLN A 17 2.62 -9.99 -21.05
C GLN A 17 2.03 -8.76 -21.76
N VAL A 18 2.65 -7.57 -21.61
CA VAL A 18 2.26 -6.39 -22.40
C VAL A 18 2.46 -6.64 -23.89
N VAL A 19 3.62 -7.16 -24.29
CA VAL A 19 3.91 -7.52 -25.70
C VAL A 19 2.92 -8.56 -26.21
N ARG A 20 2.68 -9.62 -25.43
CA ARG A 20 1.70 -10.67 -25.79
C ARG A 20 0.31 -10.09 -26.04
N LEU A 21 -0.20 -9.30 -25.08
CA LEU A 21 -1.55 -8.73 -25.16
C LEU A 21 -1.67 -7.72 -26.32
N LEU A 22 -0.64 -6.89 -26.57
CA LEU A 22 -0.61 -5.99 -27.72
C LEU A 22 -0.70 -6.74 -29.06
N THR A 23 -0.11 -7.93 -29.15
CA THR A 23 -0.09 -8.76 -30.35
C THR A 23 -1.39 -9.56 -30.49
N GLU A 24 -1.78 -10.30 -29.45
CA GLU A 24 -2.94 -11.20 -29.50
C GLU A 24 -4.28 -10.45 -29.58
N GLN A 25 -4.38 -9.27 -28.93
CA GLN A 25 -5.60 -8.49 -28.84
C GLN A 25 -5.61 -7.27 -29.78
N ALA A 26 -4.75 -7.23 -30.78
CA ALA A 26 -4.60 -6.06 -31.67
C ALA A 26 -5.90 -5.60 -32.31
N GLY A 27 -6.80 -6.51 -32.69
CA GLY A 27 -8.12 -6.20 -33.23
C GLY A 27 -9.03 -5.50 -32.23
N ASP A 28 -9.13 -6.04 -31.02
CA ASP A 28 -9.92 -5.46 -29.91
C ASP A 28 -9.38 -4.09 -29.49
N LEU A 29 -8.06 -3.97 -29.36
CA LEU A 29 -7.41 -2.71 -29.03
C LEU A 29 -7.70 -1.64 -30.09
N THR A 30 -7.62 -2.03 -31.37
CA THR A 30 -7.99 -1.14 -32.49
C THR A 30 -9.45 -0.66 -32.38
N ALA A 31 -10.37 -1.57 -32.10
CA ALA A 31 -11.80 -1.20 -31.92
C ALA A 31 -12.02 -0.27 -30.73
N ARG A 32 -11.34 -0.51 -29.62
CA ARG A 32 -11.44 0.29 -28.39
C ARG A 32 -10.79 1.66 -28.53
N VAL A 33 -9.65 1.74 -29.17
CA VAL A 33 -8.89 2.99 -29.37
C VAL A 33 -9.49 3.82 -30.51
N GLY A 34 -9.98 3.17 -31.58
CA GLY A 34 -10.44 3.79 -32.80
C GLY A 34 -9.36 3.91 -33.87
N ALA A 35 -8.12 3.43 -33.61
CA ALA A 35 -7.02 3.35 -34.54
C ALA A 35 -6.13 2.14 -34.23
N PRO A 36 -5.38 1.59 -35.21
CA PRO A 36 -4.45 0.51 -34.94
C PRO A 36 -3.38 0.92 -33.93
N VAL A 37 -3.14 0.06 -32.92
CA VAL A 37 -2.04 0.19 -31.97
C VAL A 37 -0.97 -0.82 -32.33
N ARG A 38 0.23 -0.37 -32.66
CA ARG A 38 1.31 -1.22 -33.20
C ARG A 38 2.52 -1.21 -32.30
N LEU A 39 3.00 -2.38 -31.93
CA LEU A 39 4.31 -2.55 -31.32
C LEU A 39 5.41 -2.30 -32.37
N VAL A 40 6.33 -1.36 -32.11
CA VAL A 40 7.40 -0.97 -33.05
C VAL A 40 8.80 -1.09 -32.46
N GLY A 41 8.92 -1.48 -31.22
CA GLY A 41 10.21 -1.74 -30.58
C GLY A 41 10.07 -2.18 -29.14
N VAL A 42 11.01 -3.03 -28.69
CA VAL A 42 11.09 -3.54 -27.32
C VAL A 42 12.54 -3.43 -26.87
N ALA A 43 12.81 -2.55 -25.91
CA ALA A 43 14.14 -2.39 -25.34
C ALA A 43 14.40 -3.40 -24.22
N VAL A 44 15.53 -4.09 -24.29
CA VAL A 44 15.95 -5.12 -23.34
C VAL A 44 17.43 -5.00 -23.03
N ARG A 45 17.86 -5.49 -21.86
CA ARG A 45 19.29 -5.50 -21.50
C ARG A 45 20.12 -6.51 -22.30
N ARG A 46 19.52 -7.63 -22.68
CA ARG A 46 20.17 -8.73 -23.41
C ARG A 46 19.21 -9.28 -24.46
N LEU A 47 19.68 -9.38 -25.70
CA LEU A 47 18.88 -9.90 -26.82
C LEU A 47 18.66 -11.42 -26.72
N ASP A 48 19.64 -12.13 -26.19
CA ASP A 48 19.71 -13.59 -26.08
C ASP A 48 19.05 -14.16 -24.81
N ALA A 49 18.53 -13.31 -23.93
CA ALA A 49 17.87 -13.80 -22.73
C ALA A 49 16.61 -14.60 -23.07
N PRO A 50 16.35 -15.75 -22.40
CA PRO A 50 15.13 -16.52 -22.60
C PRO A 50 13.91 -15.68 -22.22
N ARG A 51 12.82 -15.82 -22.98
CA ARG A 51 11.54 -15.15 -22.75
C ARG A 51 10.41 -16.14 -22.90
N ASP A 52 9.35 -15.95 -22.14
CA ASP A 52 8.16 -16.80 -22.18
C ASP A 52 7.23 -16.50 -23.36
N ILE A 53 7.64 -15.56 -24.22
CA ILE A 53 6.90 -15.13 -25.41
C ILE A 53 7.82 -14.99 -26.62
N GLU A 54 7.26 -15.14 -27.80
CA GLU A 54 7.91 -14.73 -29.04
C GLU A 54 7.70 -13.23 -29.27
N VAL A 55 8.81 -12.50 -29.39
CA VAL A 55 8.78 -11.09 -29.82
C VAL A 55 8.97 -11.08 -31.32
N PRO A 56 8.12 -10.37 -32.10
CA PRO A 56 8.27 -10.33 -33.55
C PRO A 56 9.68 -9.90 -33.99
N ASP A 57 10.18 -10.50 -35.07
CA ASP A 57 11.53 -10.27 -35.57
C ASP A 57 11.84 -8.79 -35.80
N GLY A 58 13.05 -8.37 -35.43
CA GLY A 58 13.53 -7.01 -35.60
C GLY A 58 13.00 -5.97 -34.61
N LEU A 59 12.13 -6.34 -33.66
CA LEU A 59 11.62 -5.39 -32.66
C LEU A 59 12.50 -5.29 -31.41
N LEU A 60 13.36 -6.27 -31.13
CA LEU A 60 14.26 -6.24 -29.97
C LEU A 60 15.43 -5.30 -30.20
N THR A 61 15.74 -4.45 -29.22
CA THR A 61 16.92 -3.60 -29.21
C THR A 61 17.53 -3.52 -27.81
N THR A 62 18.82 -3.26 -27.72
CA THR A 62 19.51 -2.91 -26.47
C THR A 62 19.66 -1.40 -26.31
N ASP A 63 19.33 -0.61 -27.31
CA ASP A 63 19.40 0.85 -27.30
C ASP A 63 18.01 1.46 -26.98
N ALA A 64 17.72 1.54 -25.69
CA ALA A 64 16.48 2.14 -25.21
C ALA A 64 16.43 3.64 -25.50
N THR A 65 17.58 4.32 -25.48
CA THR A 65 17.67 5.77 -25.72
C THR A 65 17.33 6.10 -27.16
N ALA A 66 17.91 5.39 -28.12
CA ALA A 66 17.53 5.57 -29.52
C ALA A 66 16.06 5.22 -29.77
N LEU A 67 15.52 4.19 -29.10
CA LEU A 67 14.12 3.78 -29.25
C LEU A 67 13.14 4.88 -28.83
N VAL A 68 13.34 5.51 -27.66
CA VAL A 68 12.43 6.58 -27.18
C VAL A 68 12.59 7.88 -27.96
N ALA A 69 13.70 8.07 -28.65
CA ALA A 69 13.95 9.26 -29.48
C ALA A 69 13.38 9.13 -30.92
N ARG A 70 12.95 7.94 -31.35
CA ARG A 70 12.42 7.72 -32.71
C ARG A 70 11.20 8.57 -33.00
N ASP A 71 11.16 9.24 -34.15
CA ASP A 71 10.04 10.10 -34.58
C ASP A 71 8.75 9.32 -34.85
N ASP A 72 8.85 8.05 -35.19
CA ASP A 72 7.71 7.18 -35.47
C ASP A 72 7.07 6.55 -34.22
N VAL A 73 7.65 6.72 -33.03
CA VAL A 73 7.06 6.28 -31.75
C VAL A 73 6.10 7.35 -31.25
N ASP A 74 4.89 6.97 -30.91
CA ASP A 74 3.86 7.83 -30.31
C ASP A 74 3.72 7.64 -28.80
N LEU A 75 3.83 6.40 -28.32
CA LEU A 75 3.57 5.97 -26.94
C LEU A 75 4.73 5.11 -26.42
N VAL A 76 5.07 5.29 -25.15
CA VAL A 76 6.11 4.50 -24.47
C VAL A 76 5.51 3.81 -23.25
N VAL A 77 5.74 2.50 -23.12
CA VAL A 77 5.41 1.71 -21.94
C VAL A 77 6.70 1.39 -21.19
N GLU A 78 6.87 1.87 -19.97
CA GLU A 78 8.02 1.61 -19.11
C GLU A 78 7.67 0.56 -18.04
N VAL A 79 8.37 -0.56 -18.08
CA VAL A 79 8.24 -1.69 -17.15
C VAL A 79 9.61 -2.30 -16.82
N ILE A 80 10.65 -1.44 -16.76
CA ILE A 80 12.02 -1.83 -16.36
C ILE A 80 12.11 -1.94 -14.84
N GLY A 81 11.52 -0.96 -14.14
CA GLY A 81 11.63 -0.81 -12.69
C GLY A 81 12.97 -0.17 -12.24
N GLY A 82 13.07 0.13 -10.94
CA GLY A 82 14.19 0.89 -10.37
C GLY A 82 14.12 2.39 -10.71
N ILE A 83 15.14 3.14 -10.32
CA ILE A 83 15.16 4.60 -10.54
C ILE A 83 15.81 4.90 -11.89
N GLU A 84 17.07 4.52 -12.05
CA GLU A 84 17.78 4.66 -13.33
C GLU A 84 17.96 3.29 -14.01
N PRO A 85 17.87 3.20 -15.32
CA PRO A 85 17.71 4.27 -16.31
C PRO A 85 16.25 4.69 -16.59
N ALA A 86 15.27 4.16 -15.86
CA ALA A 86 13.84 4.38 -16.13
C ALA A 86 13.49 5.89 -16.11
N ARG A 87 13.97 6.63 -15.11
CA ARG A 87 13.77 8.09 -15.00
C ARG A 87 14.27 8.84 -16.23
N THR A 88 15.53 8.62 -16.60
CA THR A 88 16.13 9.26 -17.77
C THR A 88 15.36 8.95 -19.05
N LEU A 89 14.91 7.70 -19.23
CA LEU A 89 14.17 7.27 -20.42
C LEU A 89 12.75 7.85 -20.47
N ILE A 90 12.05 7.94 -19.34
CA ILE A 90 10.72 8.57 -19.26
C ILE A 90 10.82 10.06 -19.59
N LEU A 91 11.77 10.77 -18.98
CA LEU A 91 11.99 12.20 -19.25
C LEU A 91 12.31 12.42 -20.72
N SER A 92 13.21 11.64 -21.30
CA SER A 92 13.55 11.71 -22.73
C SER A 92 12.34 11.40 -23.62
N ALA A 93 11.50 10.42 -23.27
CA ALA A 93 10.28 10.13 -24.02
C ALA A 93 9.32 11.34 -24.04
N LEU A 94 9.08 11.94 -22.88
CA LEU A 94 8.23 13.12 -22.73
C LEU A 94 8.78 14.33 -23.51
N GLU A 95 10.08 14.61 -23.40
CA GLU A 95 10.77 15.68 -24.14
C GLU A 95 10.66 15.49 -25.67
N ASN A 96 10.66 14.24 -26.14
CA ASN A 96 10.43 13.89 -27.54
C ASN A 96 8.93 13.83 -27.92
N GLY A 97 8.03 14.35 -27.07
CA GLY A 97 6.60 14.46 -27.34
C GLY A 97 5.84 13.13 -27.31
N LYS A 98 6.36 12.11 -26.63
CA LYS A 98 5.69 10.82 -26.43
C LYS A 98 4.87 10.86 -25.13
N SER A 99 3.71 10.20 -25.12
CA SER A 99 3.02 9.92 -23.89
C SER A 99 3.55 8.62 -23.25
N VAL A 100 3.54 8.53 -21.94
CA VAL A 100 4.17 7.44 -21.19
C VAL A 100 3.17 6.72 -20.29
N VAL A 101 3.26 5.39 -20.28
CA VAL A 101 2.61 4.52 -19.29
C VAL A 101 3.69 3.80 -18.50
N THR A 102 3.68 3.88 -17.18
CA THR A 102 4.68 3.23 -16.33
C THR A 102 4.06 2.38 -15.22
N ALA A 103 4.72 1.30 -14.84
CA ALA A 103 4.39 0.50 -13.65
C ALA A 103 5.38 0.75 -12.49
N ASN A 104 6.24 1.75 -12.58
CA ASN A 104 7.39 1.97 -11.72
C ASN A 104 7.03 2.76 -10.44
N LYS A 105 6.48 2.04 -9.47
CA LYS A 105 6.10 2.63 -8.18
C LYS A 105 7.26 3.28 -7.42
N ALA A 106 8.47 2.71 -7.51
CA ALA A 106 9.63 3.23 -6.80
C ALA A 106 10.00 4.62 -7.31
N LEU A 107 10.08 4.78 -8.62
CA LEU A 107 10.38 6.06 -9.25
C LEU A 107 9.29 7.11 -8.98
N LEU A 108 8.02 6.73 -9.06
CA LEU A 108 6.91 7.65 -8.77
C LEU A 108 6.89 8.11 -7.31
N ALA A 109 7.20 7.22 -6.36
CA ALA A 109 7.24 7.54 -4.95
C ALA A 109 8.48 8.37 -4.55
N GLU A 110 9.57 8.30 -5.32
CA GLU A 110 10.80 9.05 -5.09
C GLU A 110 10.81 10.39 -5.80
N ASP A 111 10.46 10.42 -7.08
CA ASP A 111 10.61 11.60 -7.95
C ASP A 111 9.41 11.82 -8.90
N GLY A 112 8.22 11.39 -8.50
CA GLY A 112 6.98 11.62 -9.26
C GLY A 112 6.79 13.06 -9.72
N PRO A 113 7.01 14.07 -8.86
CA PRO A 113 6.86 15.47 -9.24
C PRO A 113 7.62 15.89 -10.48
N THR A 114 8.90 15.52 -10.59
CA THR A 114 9.71 15.84 -11.78
C THR A 114 9.11 15.23 -13.06
N LEU A 115 8.58 14.01 -12.96
CA LEU A 115 7.94 13.32 -14.09
C LEU A 115 6.62 13.99 -14.48
N PHE A 116 5.80 14.39 -13.50
CA PHE A 116 4.53 15.08 -13.74
C PHE A 116 4.75 16.45 -14.37
N GLU A 117 5.69 17.24 -13.86
CA GLU A 117 6.07 18.53 -14.43
C GLU A 117 6.57 18.40 -15.88
N ALA A 118 7.36 17.35 -16.18
CA ALA A 118 7.82 17.08 -17.53
C ALA A 118 6.68 16.70 -18.47
N ALA A 119 5.73 15.89 -18.01
CA ALA A 119 4.55 15.49 -18.78
C ALA A 119 3.65 16.71 -19.08
N GLU A 120 3.38 17.54 -18.08
CA GLU A 120 2.60 18.76 -18.21
C GLU A 120 3.26 19.77 -19.20
N LYS A 121 4.55 20.00 -19.04
CA LYS A 121 5.33 20.87 -19.95
C LYS A 121 5.33 20.38 -21.39
N ALA A 122 5.36 19.04 -21.58
CA ALA A 122 5.30 18.42 -22.89
C ALA A 122 3.87 18.39 -23.49
N GLY A 123 2.83 18.66 -22.69
CA GLY A 123 1.42 18.45 -23.06
C GLY A 123 1.15 16.98 -23.40
N ARG A 124 1.72 16.06 -22.64
CA ARG A 124 1.63 14.61 -22.84
C ARG A 124 1.18 13.88 -21.56
N ASP A 125 0.64 12.70 -21.75
CA ASP A 125 0.17 11.88 -20.63
C ASP A 125 1.32 11.15 -19.94
N LEU A 126 1.21 11.05 -18.61
CA LEU A 126 1.92 10.09 -17.78
C LEU A 126 0.89 9.32 -16.94
N TYR A 127 0.67 8.05 -17.30
CA TYR A 127 -0.28 7.16 -16.63
C TYR A 127 0.45 6.03 -15.91
N TYR A 128 -0.09 5.59 -14.77
CA TYR A 128 0.62 4.65 -13.88
C TYR A 128 -0.30 3.77 -13.02
N GLU A 129 -1.47 3.37 -13.54
CA GLU A 129 -2.41 2.48 -12.82
C GLU A 129 -1.72 1.24 -12.25
N ALA A 130 -0.83 0.64 -13.03
CA ALA A 130 -0.09 -0.55 -12.66
C ALA A 130 0.93 -0.37 -11.51
N ALA A 131 1.21 0.85 -11.09
CA ALA A 131 2.16 1.13 -10.01
C ALA A 131 1.60 0.79 -8.61
N VAL A 132 0.26 0.75 -8.45
CA VAL A 132 -0.38 0.44 -7.17
C VAL A 132 -1.40 -0.68 -7.34
N ALA A 133 -1.30 -1.71 -6.48
CA ALA A 133 -2.25 -2.81 -6.38
C ALA A 133 -2.44 -3.65 -7.68
N GLY A 134 -1.44 -3.67 -8.55
CA GLY A 134 -1.37 -4.58 -9.71
C GLY A 134 -2.55 -4.45 -10.66
N ALA A 135 -3.43 -5.46 -10.71
CA ALA A 135 -4.59 -5.46 -11.59
C ALA A 135 -5.78 -4.64 -11.08
N ILE A 136 -5.74 -4.23 -9.81
CA ILE A 136 -6.87 -3.50 -9.20
C ILE A 136 -6.94 -2.08 -9.78
N PRO A 137 -8.04 -1.70 -10.46
CA PRO A 137 -8.20 -0.35 -10.97
C PRO A 137 -8.53 0.60 -9.79
N ILE A 138 -7.57 1.32 -9.28
CA ILE A 138 -7.74 2.21 -8.13
C ILE A 138 -7.29 3.65 -8.38
N LEU A 139 -6.20 3.87 -9.11
CA LEU A 139 -5.70 5.24 -9.32
C LEU A 139 -6.63 6.03 -10.24
N ARG A 140 -7.13 5.39 -11.29
CA ARG A 140 -8.11 6.02 -12.19
C ARG A 140 -9.46 6.29 -11.51
N PRO A 141 -10.07 5.36 -10.77
CA PRO A 141 -11.23 5.67 -9.95
C PRO A 141 -11.03 6.84 -8.99
N LEU A 142 -9.90 6.95 -8.30
CA LEU A 142 -9.61 8.09 -7.43
C LEU A 142 -9.49 9.40 -8.23
N ARG A 143 -8.85 9.37 -9.40
CA ARG A 143 -8.58 10.53 -10.23
C ARG A 143 -9.78 10.99 -11.05
N GLU A 144 -10.59 10.06 -11.54
CA GLU A 144 -11.65 10.31 -12.53
C GLU A 144 -13.06 10.05 -11.98
N SER A 145 -13.33 8.86 -11.43
CA SER A 145 -14.67 8.47 -11.02
C SER A 145 -15.11 9.17 -9.74
N LEU A 146 -14.18 9.41 -8.82
CA LEU A 146 -14.42 10.11 -7.55
C LEU A 146 -14.01 11.59 -7.59
N ALA A 147 -13.68 12.14 -8.77
CA ALA A 147 -13.25 13.54 -8.92
C ALA A 147 -14.29 14.57 -8.45
N GLY A 148 -15.57 14.19 -8.40
CA GLY A 148 -16.67 15.04 -7.89
C GLY A 148 -17.00 14.80 -6.41
N ASP A 149 -16.25 13.95 -5.72
CA ASP A 149 -16.50 13.59 -4.32
C ASP A 149 -15.26 13.92 -3.46
N ARG A 150 -15.44 13.95 -2.15
CA ARG A 150 -14.36 14.16 -1.20
C ARG A 150 -13.97 12.85 -0.54
N VAL A 151 -12.83 12.31 -0.93
CA VAL A 151 -12.23 11.15 -0.27
C VAL A 151 -11.73 11.57 1.11
N THR A 152 -12.13 10.85 2.14
CA THR A 152 -11.76 11.13 3.54
C THR A 152 -10.76 10.13 4.07
N ARG A 153 -10.79 8.88 3.59
CA ARG A 153 -9.88 7.81 4.03
C ARG A 153 -9.65 6.78 2.94
N VAL A 154 -8.42 6.29 2.86
CA VAL A 154 -8.05 5.12 2.06
C VAL A 154 -7.33 4.12 2.96
N LEU A 155 -7.82 2.88 2.99
CA LEU A 155 -7.21 1.76 3.69
C LEU A 155 -6.81 0.71 2.66
N GLY A 156 -5.54 0.28 2.67
CA GLY A 156 -5.05 -0.65 1.65
C GLY A 156 -4.33 -1.86 2.24
N ILE A 157 -4.74 -3.06 1.82
CA ILE A 157 -3.89 -4.26 1.83
C ILE A 157 -3.22 -4.26 0.46
N VAL A 158 -2.04 -3.63 0.37
CA VAL A 158 -1.37 -3.35 -0.91
C VAL A 158 -0.08 -4.15 -1.13
N ASN A 159 0.21 -5.09 -0.25
CA ASN A 159 1.33 -6.02 -0.38
C ASN A 159 0.85 -7.45 -0.18
N GLY A 160 0.93 -8.27 -1.22
CA GLY A 160 0.44 -9.65 -1.24
C GLY A 160 1.25 -10.58 -0.36
N THR A 161 2.58 -10.39 -0.31
CA THR A 161 3.49 -11.22 0.51
C THR A 161 3.14 -11.12 2.00
N THR A 162 3.00 -9.91 2.51
CA THR A 162 2.66 -9.69 3.92
C THR A 162 1.24 -10.12 4.24
N ASN A 163 0.29 -9.95 3.31
CA ASN A 163 -1.07 -10.46 3.52
C ASN A 163 -1.10 -11.98 3.59
N PHE A 164 -0.36 -12.67 2.71
CA PHE A 164 -0.24 -14.13 2.75
C PHE A 164 0.34 -14.61 4.09
N ILE A 165 1.44 -14.02 4.55
CA ILE A 165 2.11 -14.39 5.81
C ILE A 165 1.13 -14.22 6.99
N LEU A 166 0.48 -13.06 7.12
CA LEU A 166 -0.45 -12.79 8.21
C LEU A 166 -1.71 -13.65 8.15
N ASP A 167 -2.22 -13.94 6.94
CA ASP A 167 -3.35 -14.84 6.74
C ASP A 167 -3.00 -16.29 7.12
N LYS A 168 -1.79 -16.75 6.79
CA LYS A 168 -1.29 -18.06 7.21
C LYS A 168 -1.17 -18.15 8.73
N MET A 169 -0.59 -17.14 9.38
CA MET A 169 -0.49 -17.05 10.83
C MET A 169 -1.88 -17.06 11.49
N ASP A 170 -2.86 -16.33 10.93
CA ASP A 170 -4.24 -16.32 11.45
C ASP A 170 -4.94 -17.67 11.23
N SER A 171 -4.81 -18.30 10.08
CA SER A 171 -5.58 -19.51 9.74
C SER A 171 -5.03 -20.77 10.38
N THR A 172 -3.69 -20.90 10.51
CA THR A 172 -3.04 -22.12 11.00
C THR A 172 -2.43 -22.00 12.39
N GLY A 173 -2.19 -20.79 12.88
CA GLY A 173 -1.41 -20.53 14.09
C GLY A 173 0.10 -20.61 13.91
N ALA A 174 0.59 -20.70 12.66
CA ALA A 174 2.01 -20.73 12.34
C ALA A 174 2.75 -19.49 12.87
N GLY A 175 4.05 -19.62 13.13
CA GLY A 175 4.92 -18.48 13.42
C GLY A 175 5.29 -17.73 12.15
N PHE A 176 5.79 -16.47 12.32
CA PHE A 176 6.23 -15.63 11.20
C PHE A 176 7.24 -16.33 10.29
N THR A 177 8.29 -16.93 10.85
CA THR A 177 9.36 -17.58 10.07
C THR A 177 8.84 -18.74 9.23
N GLU A 178 7.93 -19.55 9.77
CA GLU A 178 7.31 -20.67 9.05
C GLU A 178 6.44 -20.17 7.90
N ALA A 179 5.58 -19.19 8.16
CA ALA A 179 4.72 -18.58 7.14
C ALA A 179 5.53 -17.87 6.03
N LEU A 180 6.66 -17.21 6.38
CA LEU A 180 7.57 -16.61 5.40
C LEU A 180 8.23 -17.68 4.54
N SER A 181 8.73 -18.78 5.12
CA SER A 181 9.35 -19.87 4.35
C SER A 181 8.37 -20.49 3.35
N GLU A 182 7.10 -20.63 3.74
CA GLU A 182 6.07 -21.09 2.82
C GLU A 182 5.79 -20.07 1.70
N ALA A 183 5.71 -18.77 2.03
CA ALA A 183 5.57 -17.72 1.03
C ALA A 183 6.72 -17.74 0.00
N GLN A 184 7.96 -17.97 0.45
CA GLN A 184 9.12 -18.11 -0.44
C GLN A 184 9.02 -19.36 -1.32
N SER A 185 8.62 -20.49 -0.76
CA SER A 185 8.48 -21.74 -1.53
C SER A 185 7.42 -21.66 -2.62
N LEU A 186 6.37 -20.86 -2.39
CA LEU A 186 5.28 -20.60 -3.35
C LEU A 186 5.58 -19.46 -4.32
N GLY A 187 6.72 -18.76 -4.17
CA GLY A 187 7.10 -17.64 -5.01
C GLY A 187 6.37 -16.33 -4.71
N TYR A 188 5.69 -16.22 -3.57
CA TYR A 188 5.08 -14.97 -3.09
C TYR A 188 6.10 -14.04 -2.42
N ALA A 189 7.20 -14.57 -1.91
CA ALA A 189 8.31 -13.79 -1.35
C ALA A 189 9.62 -14.12 -2.08
N GLU A 190 10.43 -13.09 -2.30
CA GLU A 190 11.78 -13.24 -2.82
C GLU A 190 12.75 -13.77 -1.73
N ALA A 191 13.98 -14.12 -2.12
CA ALA A 191 15.01 -14.56 -1.19
C ALA A 191 15.35 -13.48 -0.14
N ASP A 192 15.36 -12.22 -0.54
CA ASP A 192 15.38 -11.07 0.37
C ASP A 192 14.00 -10.40 0.41
N PRO A 193 13.16 -10.71 1.41
CA PRO A 193 11.81 -10.19 1.50
C PRO A 193 11.72 -8.82 2.20
N THR A 194 12.83 -8.19 2.54
CA THR A 194 12.92 -6.98 3.38
C THR A 194 12.00 -5.87 2.88
N ALA A 195 11.96 -5.63 1.57
CA ALA A 195 11.10 -4.60 0.99
C ALA A 195 9.61 -4.81 1.29
N ASP A 196 9.18 -6.07 1.37
CA ASP A 196 7.82 -6.45 1.68
C ASP A 196 7.56 -6.47 3.19
N VAL A 197 8.32 -7.31 3.92
CA VAL A 197 8.03 -7.58 5.34
C VAL A 197 8.27 -6.39 6.26
N GLU A 198 9.19 -5.48 5.88
CA GLU A 198 9.42 -4.23 6.58
C GLU A 198 8.50 -3.09 6.09
N GLY A 199 7.63 -3.35 5.11
CA GLY A 199 6.57 -2.45 4.65
C GLY A 199 7.03 -1.32 3.72
N PHE A 200 8.24 -1.36 3.15
CA PHE A 200 8.72 -0.34 2.20
C PHE A 200 7.88 -0.28 0.93
N ASP A 201 7.53 -1.44 0.36
CA ASP A 201 6.65 -1.52 -0.81
C ASP A 201 5.26 -0.92 -0.53
N ALA A 202 4.69 -1.25 0.64
CA ALA A 202 3.40 -0.71 1.05
C ALA A 202 3.46 0.81 1.31
N ALA A 203 4.58 1.33 1.86
CA ALA A 203 4.77 2.76 2.09
C ALA A 203 4.86 3.56 0.78
N ALA A 204 5.59 3.06 -0.22
CA ALA A 204 5.64 3.69 -1.54
C ALA A 204 4.25 3.78 -2.19
N LYS A 205 3.47 2.69 -2.11
CA LYS A 205 2.09 2.68 -2.61
C LYS A 205 1.14 3.59 -1.82
N ALA A 206 1.31 3.66 -0.48
CA ALA A 206 0.54 4.57 0.37
C ALA A 206 0.79 6.04 0.03
N ALA A 207 2.04 6.41 -0.29
CA ALA A 207 2.39 7.75 -0.72
C ALA A 207 1.66 8.13 -2.01
N ILE A 208 1.63 7.25 -3.02
CA ILE A 208 0.91 7.47 -4.29
C ILE A 208 -0.61 7.60 -4.04
N LEU A 209 -1.19 6.68 -3.26
CA LEU A 209 -2.62 6.72 -2.93
C LEU A 209 -3.02 7.99 -2.20
N ALA A 210 -2.24 8.41 -1.20
CA ALA A 210 -2.50 9.63 -0.44
C ALA A 210 -2.36 10.89 -1.30
N SER A 211 -1.35 10.93 -2.18
CA SER A 211 -1.14 12.05 -3.09
C SER A 211 -2.35 12.27 -3.99
N LEU A 212 -2.88 11.20 -4.58
CA LEU A 212 -4.05 11.29 -5.45
C LEU A 212 -5.35 11.57 -4.68
N ALA A 213 -5.58 10.84 -3.57
CA ALA A 213 -6.83 10.93 -2.83
C ALA A 213 -7.03 12.29 -2.15
N PHE A 214 -5.93 12.96 -1.76
CA PHE A 214 -5.98 14.22 -1.00
C PHE A 214 -5.37 15.40 -1.75
N HIS A 215 -5.06 15.24 -3.02
CA HIS A 215 -4.54 16.30 -3.89
C HIS A 215 -3.34 17.04 -3.28
N THR A 216 -2.43 16.30 -2.67
CA THR A 216 -1.25 16.85 -2.00
C THR A 216 -0.04 15.96 -2.27
N ARG A 217 1.16 16.54 -2.16
CA ARG A 217 2.39 15.78 -2.41
C ARG A 217 2.78 15.01 -1.15
N VAL A 218 2.85 13.68 -1.26
CA VAL A 218 3.36 12.77 -0.25
C VAL A 218 4.46 11.92 -0.87
N VAL A 219 5.63 11.87 -0.25
CA VAL A 219 6.73 10.98 -0.66
C VAL A 219 6.86 9.81 0.30
N ALA A 220 7.53 8.74 -0.13
CA ALA A 220 7.63 7.53 0.69
C ALA A 220 8.31 7.76 2.05
N SER A 221 9.23 8.73 2.14
CA SER A 221 9.89 9.13 3.40
C SER A 221 8.96 9.82 4.40
N ASP A 222 7.84 10.37 3.97
CA ASP A 222 6.84 11.00 4.85
C ASP A 222 5.95 9.95 5.52
N VAL A 223 5.92 8.73 5.00
CA VAL A 223 5.05 7.65 5.48
C VAL A 223 5.67 6.99 6.71
N HIS A 224 5.01 7.09 7.85
CA HIS A 224 5.38 6.29 9.01
C HIS A 224 5.21 4.81 8.69
N ARG A 225 6.21 3.98 8.99
CA ARG A 225 6.24 2.58 8.59
C ARG A 225 6.67 1.67 9.74
N GLU A 226 5.90 0.60 9.91
CA GLU A 226 6.25 -0.55 10.74
C GLU A 226 5.99 -1.83 9.93
N GLY A 227 6.95 -2.75 9.93
CA GLY A 227 6.86 -4.05 9.27
C GLY A 227 6.08 -5.09 10.07
N ILE A 228 6.06 -6.31 9.56
CA ILE A 228 5.40 -7.45 10.21
C ILE A 228 6.37 -8.42 10.88
N SER A 229 7.68 -8.19 10.78
CA SER A 229 8.71 -9.12 11.30
C SER A 229 8.63 -9.33 12.82
N GLU A 230 8.14 -8.35 13.55
CA GLU A 230 7.96 -8.41 14.99
C GLU A 230 6.57 -8.95 15.41
N VAL A 231 5.67 -9.23 14.45
CA VAL A 231 4.34 -9.80 14.75
C VAL A 231 4.48 -11.26 15.14
N THR A 232 4.06 -11.58 16.35
CA THR A 232 4.15 -12.94 16.89
C THR A 232 2.85 -13.73 16.70
N ALA A 233 2.92 -15.06 16.80
CA ALA A 233 1.72 -15.91 16.85
C ALA A 233 0.81 -15.55 18.04
N ALA A 234 1.38 -15.07 19.14
CA ALA A 234 0.62 -14.62 20.31
C ALA A 234 -0.19 -13.35 20.02
N ASP A 235 0.36 -12.40 19.24
CA ASP A 235 -0.36 -11.20 18.83
C ASP A 235 -1.53 -11.54 17.92
N VAL A 236 -1.32 -12.43 16.96
CA VAL A 236 -2.37 -12.93 16.05
C VAL A 236 -3.46 -13.68 16.84
N GLN A 237 -3.08 -14.52 17.82
CA GLN A 237 -4.05 -15.19 18.68
C GLN A 237 -4.83 -14.18 19.54
N SER A 238 -4.19 -13.15 20.07
CA SER A 238 -4.84 -12.08 20.81
C SER A 238 -5.87 -11.32 19.97
N ALA A 239 -5.52 -11.01 18.71
CA ALA A 239 -6.46 -10.40 17.77
C ALA A 239 -7.67 -11.32 17.52
N ARG A 240 -7.43 -12.62 17.30
CA ARG A 240 -8.47 -13.63 17.09
C ARG A 240 -9.43 -13.69 18.28
N ASP A 241 -8.92 -13.74 19.50
CA ASP A 241 -9.72 -13.77 20.73
C ASP A 241 -10.58 -12.50 20.92
N MET A 242 -10.16 -11.38 20.31
CA MET A 242 -10.92 -10.13 20.28
C MET A 242 -11.87 -10.02 19.08
N GLY A 243 -12.03 -11.07 18.28
CA GLY A 243 -12.86 -11.05 17.06
C GLY A 243 -12.28 -10.21 15.92
N ALA A 244 -10.96 -10.03 15.92
CA ALA A 244 -10.23 -9.28 14.91
C ALA A 244 -9.27 -10.18 14.10
N VAL A 245 -8.69 -9.61 13.05
CA VAL A 245 -7.55 -10.15 12.28
C VAL A 245 -6.43 -9.11 12.23
N VAL A 246 -5.20 -9.56 12.11
CA VAL A 246 -4.05 -8.68 11.87
C VAL A 246 -3.81 -8.57 10.37
N LYS A 247 -3.71 -7.34 9.87
CA LYS A 247 -3.34 -7.03 8.47
C LYS A 247 -2.27 -5.94 8.46
N LEU A 248 -1.34 -5.98 7.51
CA LEU A 248 -0.50 -4.82 7.23
C LEU A 248 -1.33 -3.83 6.41
N LEU A 249 -1.66 -2.68 6.98
CA LEU A 249 -2.48 -1.67 6.32
C LEU A 249 -1.67 -0.45 5.93
N ALA A 250 -1.81 -0.02 4.68
CA ALA A 250 -1.59 1.35 4.27
C ALA A 250 -2.83 2.16 4.69
N ILE A 251 -2.63 3.18 5.49
CA ILE A 251 -3.70 4.02 6.05
C ILE A 251 -3.41 5.46 5.66
N CYS A 252 -4.28 6.02 4.83
CA CYS A 252 -4.23 7.41 4.39
C CYS A 252 -5.50 8.11 4.87
N GLU A 253 -5.38 9.15 5.67
CA GLU A 253 -6.53 9.83 6.28
C GLU A 253 -6.40 11.35 6.11
N LEU A 254 -7.49 11.98 5.69
CA LEU A 254 -7.64 13.43 5.74
C LEU A 254 -8.00 13.83 7.18
N LYS A 255 -7.25 14.76 7.75
CA LYS A 255 -7.42 15.26 9.13
C LYS A 255 -7.43 16.77 9.12
N ASP A 256 -8.62 17.39 9.14
CA ASP A 256 -8.78 18.83 9.04
C ASP A 256 -7.98 19.39 7.84
N ASP A 257 -6.92 20.18 8.10
CA ASP A 257 -6.06 20.79 7.10
C ASP A 257 -4.72 20.03 6.92
N ALA A 258 -4.69 18.72 7.13
CA ALA A 258 -3.49 17.91 7.01
C ALA A 258 -3.83 16.48 6.58
N VAL A 259 -2.83 15.70 6.19
CA VAL A 259 -2.96 14.28 5.89
C VAL A 259 -2.13 13.44 6.85
N ALA A 260 -2.66 12.29 7.26
CA ALA A 260 -1.92 11.29 8.04
C ALA A 260 -1.72 10.05 7.17
N VAL A 261 -0.47 9.69 6.92
CA VAL A 261 -0.13 8.53 6.08
C VAL A 261 0.79 7.60 6.84
N ARG A 262 0.38 6.33 6.96
CA ARG A 262 1.14 5.34 7.70
C ARG A 262 0.92 3.92 7.19
N VAL A 263 1.89 3.06 7.42
CA VAL A 263 1.84 1.62 7.14
C VAL A 263 2.26 0.89 8.40
N HIS A 264 1.41 0.02 8.90
CA HIS A 264 1.72 -0.79 10.08
C HIS A 264 0.78 -1.99 10.22
N PRO A 265 1.15 -3.02 11.00
CA PRO A 265 0.22 -4.07 11.40
C PRO A 265 -0.97 -3.45 12.15
N ALA A 266 -2.18 -3.78 11.74
CA ALA A 266 -3.41 -3.27 12.33
C ALA A 266 -4.37 -4.43 12.65
N MET A 267 -4.99 -4.37 13.83
CA MET A 267 -6.07 -5.27 14.20
C MET A 267 -7.39 -4.68 13.67
N ILE A 268 -8.04 -5.39 12.77
CA ILE A 268 -9.33 -4.98 12.20
C ILE A 268 -10.43 -5.98 12.59
N PRO A 269 -11.64 -5.52 12.91
CA PRO A 269 -12.76 -6.41 13.23
C PRO A 269 -13.02 -7.39 12.09
N ARG A 270 -13.37 -8.64 12.39
CA ARG A 270 -13.73 -9.65 11.36
C ARG A 270 -14.95 -9.26 10.53
N SER A 271 -15.77 -8.32 11.01
CA SER A 271 -16.89 -7.74 10.27
C SER A 271 -16.47 -6.70 9.22
N HIS A 272 -15.25 -6.17 9.28
CA HIS A 272 -14.76 -5.20 8.29
C HIS A 272 -14.47 -5.88 6.95
N PRO A 273 -14.85 -5.29 5.79
CA PRO A 273 -14.63 -5.92 4.47
C PRO A 273 -13.18 -6.36 4.22
N LEU A 274 -12.19 -5.56 4.62
CA LEU A 274 -10.77 -5.92 4.47
C LEU A 274 -10.36 -7.18 5.26
N ALA A 275 -11.10 -7.59 6.28
CA ALA A 275 -10.80 -8.81 7.03
C ALA A 275 -11.00 -10.08 6.19
N SER A 276 -11.82 -10.04 5.14
CA SER A 276 -12.08 -11.14 4.23
C SER A 276 -10.99 -11.37 3.17
N VAL A 277 -10.04 -10.45 3.04
CA VAL A 277 -8.95 -10.54 2.04
C VAL A 277 -7.95 -11.61 2.47
N ARG A 278 -7.84 -12.69 1.70
CA ARG A 278 -7.03 -13.86 2.01
C ARG A 278 -5.83 -13.98 1.08
N GLU A 279 -4.91 -14.86 1.47
CA GLU A 279 -3.75 -15.23 0.66
C GLU A 279 -2.95 -14.02 0.17
N ALA A 280 -2.43 -14.06 -1.06
CA ALA A 280 -1.66 -12.97 -1.66
C ALA A 280 -2.53 -11.89 -2.36
N TYR A 281 -3.85 -11.90 -2.11
CA TYR A 281 -4.73 -10.88 -2.69
C TYR A 281 -4.57 -9.52 -2.02
N ASN A 282 -4.84 -8.49 -2.81
CA ASN A 282 -4.85 -7.10 -2.37
C ASN A 282 -6.28 -6.55 -2.34
N ALA A 283 -6.47 -5.50 -1.57
CA ALA A 283 -7.69 -4.70 -1.59
C ALA A 283 -7.42 -3.26 -1.18
N VAL A 284 -8.14 -2.34 -1.77
CA VAL A 284 -8.15 -0.93 -1.37
C VAL A 284 -9.58 -0.54 -1.03
N PHE A 285 -9.76 -0.04 0.18
CA PHE A 285 -11.03 0.41 0.72
C PHE A 285 -11.00 1.93 0.80
N VAL A 286 -11.95 2.57 0.14
CA VAL A 286 -12.04 4.03 0.02
C VAL A 286 -13.30 4.50 0.74
N GLU A 287 -13.16 5.50 1.57
CA GLU A 287 -14.29 6.20 2.19
C GLU A 287 -14.36 7.63 1.65
N SER A 288 -15.53 8.01 1.21
CA SER A 288 -15.81 9.34 0.68
C SER A 288 -17.14 9.88 1.21
N GLU A 289 -17.31 11.19 1.16
CA GLU A 289 -18.46 11.86 1.78
C GLU A 289 -19.80 11.50 1.10
N ALA A 290 -19.82 11.42 -0.23
CA ALA A 290 -21.04 11.16 -0.98
C ALA A 290 -21.21 9.70 -1.39
N ALA A 291 -20.17 9.07 -1.96
CA ALA A 291 -20.26 7.67 -2.40
C ALA A 291 -20.19 6.67 -1.24
N GLY A 292 -19.77 7.12 -0.06
CA GLY A 292 -19.64 6.27 1.12
C GLY A 292 -18.46 5.33 1.02
N GLN A 293 -18.69 4.04 1.27
CA GLN A 293 -17.63 3.02 1.35
C GLN A 293 -17.56 2.19 0.08
N LEU A 294 -16.39 2.17 -0.54
CA LEU A 294 -16.08 1.39 -1.73
C LEU A 294 -14.93 0.45 -1.46
N MET A 295 -14.95 -0.75 -2.02
CA MET A 295 -13.83 -1.71 -1.93
C MET A 295 -13.47 -2.20 -3.32
N PHE A 296 -12.18 -2.11 -3.64
CA PHE A 296 -11.57 -2.65 -4.84
C PHE A 296 -10.68 -3.84 -4.45
N TYR A 297 -10.92 -5.00 -5.05
CA TYR A 297 -10.28 -6.26 -4.66
C TYR A 297 -9.80 -7.03 -5.89
N GLY A 298 -8.64 -7.64 -5.79
CA GLY A 298 -8.07 -8.44 -6.87
C GLY A 298 -6.62 -8.85 -6.63
N PRO A 299 -5.95 -9.44 -7.65
CA PRO A 299 -4.54 -9.77 -7.57
C PRO A 299 -3.68 -8.50 -7.57
N GLY A 300 -2.84 -8.37 -6.53
CA GLY A 300 -2.00 -7.18 -6.30
C GLY A 300 -0.69 -7.18 -7.09
N ALA A 301 -0.32 -8.31 -7.69
CA ALA A 301 0.91 -8.49 -8.45
C ALA A 301 0.74 -9.61 -9.49
N GLY A 302 1.76 -9.78 -10.32
CA GLY A 302 1.82 -10.82 -11.35
C GLY A 302 1.96 -10.23 -12.75
N GLY A 303 2.58 -10.98 -13.66
CA GLY A 303 2.86 -10.49 -15.02
C GLY A 303 1.61 -10.08 -15.78
N ALA A 304 0.67 -11.00 -15.97
CA ALA A 304 -0.57 -10.74 -16.72
C ALA A 304 -1.54 -9.77 -15.99
N PRO A 305 -1.77 -9.87 -14.66
CA PRO A 305 -2.56 -8.89 -13.93
C PRO A 305 -2.04 -7.46 -14.07
N THR A 306 -0.74 -7.25 -13.89
CA THR A 306 -0.12 -5.92 -14.02
C THR A 306 -0.15 -5.41 -15.46
N ALA A 307 0.10 -6.29 -16.44
CA ALA A 307 0.00 -5.94 -17.85
C ALA A 307 -1.44 -5.50 -18.25
N SER A 308 -2.47 -6.08 -17.64
CA SER A 308 -3.85 -5.64 -17.86
C SER A 308 -4.06 -4.18 -17.46
N ALA A 309 -3.53 -3.75 -16.32
CA ALA A 309 -3.58 -2.35 -15.90
C ALA A 309 -2.81 -1.43 -16.85
N VAL A 310 -1.59 -1.84 -17.26
CA VAL A 310 -0.80 -1.12 -18.27
C VAL A 310 -1.58 -0.95 -19.58
N LEU A 311 -2.24 -1.99 -20.07
CA LEU A 311 -3.05 -1.92 -21.31
C LEU A 311 -4.28 -1.01 -21.14
N GLY A 312 -4.88 -1.01 -19.96
CA GLY A 312 -5.97 -0.09 -19.62
C GLY A 312 -5.54 1.37 -19.77
N ASP A 313 -4.38 1.71 -19.22
CA ASP A 313 -3.76 3.03 -19.35
C ASP A 313 -3.39 3.32 -20.80
N LEU A 314 -2.78 2.37 -21.47
CA LEU A 314 -2.39 2.53 -22.88
C LEU A 314 -3.57 2.87 -23.78
N VAL A 315 -4.74 2.22 -23.59
CA VAL A 315 -5.97 2.52 -24.33
C VAL A 315 -6.42 3.96 -24.07
N THR A 316 -6.36 4.42 -22.84
CA THR A 316 -6.75 5.78 -22.47
C THR A 316 -5.80 6.80 -23.10
N VAL A 317 -4.50 6.62 -22.92
CA VAL A 317 -3.46 7.49 -23.48
C VAL A 317 -3.50 7.51 -25.02
N ALA A 318 -3.77 6.36 -25.64
CA ALA A 318 -3.93 6.27 -27.09
C ALA A 318 -5.14 7.09 -27.59
N ARG A 319 -6.27 7.04 -26.89
CA ARG A 319 -7.44 7.87 -27.20
C ARG A 319 -7.15 9.36 -27.05
N ASN A 320 -6.48 9.75 -25.98
CA ASN A 320 -6.08 11.13 -25.74
C ASN A 320 -5.17 11.62 -26.88
N ARG A 321 -4.21 10.78 -27.29
CA ARG A 321 -3.30 11.08 -28.40
C ARG A 321 -4.01 11.27 -29.73
N LEU A 322 -5.06 10.47 -30.02
CA LEU A 322 -5.88 10.64 -31.23
C LEU A 322 -6.71 11.91 -31.21
N GLY A 323 -7.18 12.32 -30.04
CA GLY A 323 -7.94 13.55 -29.83
C GLY A 323 -7.06 14.81 -29.73
N ASP A 324 -5.74 14.63 -29.75
CA ASP A 324 -4.76 15.70 -29.46
C ASP A 324 -5.04 16.44 -28.14
N VAL A 325 -5.42 15.68 -27.13
CA VAL A 325 -5.67 16.16 -25.77
C VAL A 325 -4.74 15.42 -24.80
N ALA A 326 -4.46 16.04 -23.64
CA ALA A 326 -3.88 15.37 -22.50
C ALA A 326 -4.99 15.06 -21.48
N GLY A 327 -4.86 13.92 -20.80
CA GLY A 327 -5.71 13.59 -19.67
C GLY A 327 -5.41 14.45 -18.44
N PRO A 328 -6.04 14.14 -17.28
CA PRO A 328 -5.81 14.88 -16.06
C PRO A 328 -4.33 14.79 -15.66
N GLY A 329 -3.72 15.94 -15.44
CA GLY A 329 -2.34 16.10 -14.96
C GLY A 329 -2.16 15.73 -13.49
N ASP A 330 -1.05 16.14 -12.90
CA ASP A 330 -0.83 16.02 -11.45
C ASP A 330 -1.87 16.84 -10.68
N SER A 331 -2.34 16.28 -9.58
CA SER A 331 -3.36 16.88 -8.74
C SER A 331 -2.79 17.13 -7.34
N SER A 332 -2.02 18.20 -7.18
CA SER A 332 -1.38 18.58 -5.91
C SER A 332 -1.82 19.95 -5.39
N TYR A 333 -2.98 20.44 -5.84
CA TYR A 333 -3.46 21.79 -5.55
C TYR A 333 -3.77 22.07 -4.07
N ALA A 334 -4.02 21.05 -3.25
CA ALA A 334 -4.40 21.24 -1.85
C ALA A 334 -3.20 21.58 -0.96
N GLY A 335 -2.00 21.11 -1.30
CA GLY A 335 -0.76 21.46 -0.59
C GLY A 335 -0.77 21.17 0.91
N LEU A 336 -1.49 20.12 1.34
CA LEU A 336 -1.68 19.77 2.76
C LEU A 336 -0.39 19.23 3.39
N PRO A 337 -0.06 19.59 4.64
CA PRO A 337 1.08 19.03 5.33
C PRO A 337 0.82 17.58 5.74
N VAL A 338 1.89 16.76 5.74
CA VAL A 338 1.84 15.38 6.25
C VAL A 338 2.10 15.41 7.76
N LEU A 339 1.19 14.82 8.53
CA LEU A 339 1.30 14.73 9.99
C LEU A 339 2.32 13.65 10.39
N PRO A 340 3.28 13.95 11.27
CA PRO A 340 4.13 12.93 11.85
C PRO A 340 3.29 11.99 12.74
N MET A 341 3.70 10.72 12.86
CA MET A 341 2.97 9.68 13.62
C MET A 341 2.66 10.12 15.05
N GLY A 342 3.55 10.84 15.73
CA GLY A 342 3.34 11.34 17.09
C GLY A 342 2.20 12.36 17.24
N ARG A 343 1.67 12.90 16.14
CA ARG A 343 0.49 13.80 16.14
C ARG A 343 -0.76 13.12 15.57
N THR A 344 -0.63 11.86 15.14
CA THR A 344 -1.74 11.10 14.56
C THR A 344 -2.48 10.37 15.68
N GLN A 345 -3.78 10.57 15.78
CA GLN A 345 -4.62 9.82 16.72
C GLN A 345 -4.81 8.39 16.24
N THR A 346 -4.46 7.42 17.07
CA THR A 346 -4.67 6.01 16.80
C THR A 346 -4.95 5.25 18.10
N ARG A 347 -5.44 4.02 17.99
CA ARG A 347 -5.63 3.11 19.14
C ARG A 347 -4.49 2.09 19.12
N TYR A 348 -4.02 1.74 20.31
CA TYR A 348 -2.98 0.73 20.48
C TYR A 348 -3.53 -0.49 21.20
N HIS A 349 -3.14 -1.67 20.75
CA HIS A 349 -3.20 -2.89 21.54
C HIS A 349 -1.87 -3.05 22.27
N VAL A 350 -1.95 -3.21 23.58
CA VAL A 350 -0.77 -3.40 24.43
C VAL A 350 -0.91 -4.74 25.15
N GLN A 351 0.03 -5.66 24.90
CA GLN A 351 0.14 -6.90 25.64
C GLN A 351 1.30 -6.77 26.62
N ILE A 352 1.04 -7.12 27.87
CA ILE A 352 2.03 -7.05 28.95
C ILE A 352 2.03 -8.42 29.66
N ASP A 353 3.16 -9.10 29.62
CA ASP A 353 3.39 -10.29 30.41
C ASP A 353 3.83 -9.88 31.83
N VAL A 354 3.08 -10.31 32.82
CA VAL A 354 3.34 -9.97 34.22
C VAL A 354 3.34 -11.21 35.09
N GLU A 355 4.08 -11.17 36.19
CA GLU A 355 3.97 -12.18 37.24
C GLU A 355 2.62 -12.06 37.96
N ASP A 356 1.98 -13.19 38.29
CA ASP A 356 0.74 -13.22 39.01
C ASP A 356 1.02 -12.98 40.53
N LYS A 357 1.21 -11.70 40.87
CA LYS A 357 1.46 -11.23 42.23
C LYS A 357 0.52 -10.10 42.61
N PRO A 358 0.08 -10.04 43.89
CA PRO A 358 -0.70 -8.91 44.40
C PRO A 358 -0.01 -7.56 44.09
N GLY A 359 -0.76 -6.58 43.59
CA GLY A 359 -0.27 -5.24 43.32
C GLY A 359 0.26 -5.00 41.89
N VAL A 360 0.57 -6.01 41.10
CA VAL A 360 1.08 -5.82 39.73
C VAL A 360 0.10 -5.06 38.83
N LEU A 361 -1.19 -5.39 38.91
CA LEU A 361 -2.24 -4.67 38.20
C LEU A 361 -2.28 -3.18 38.57
N ALA A 362 -2.14 -2.88 39.88
CA ALA A 362 -2.11 -1.50 40.31
C ALA A 362 -0.89 -0.73 39.80
N THR A 363 0.28 -1.38 39.74
CA THR A 363 1.50 -0.80 39.16
C THR A 363 1.34 -0.49 37.71
N VAL A 364 0.79 -1.42 36.90
CA VAL A 364 0.50 -1.21 35.48
C VAL A 364 -0.49 -0.06 35.30
N ALA A 365 -1.59 -0.05 36.04
CA ALA A 365 -2.59 1.02 35.97
C ALA A 365 -2.01 2.40 36.35
N GLN A 366 -1.14 2.47 37.35
CA GLN A 366 -0.46 3.71 37.75
C GLN A 366 0.51 4.20 36.65
N ALA A 367 1.25 3.30 35.99
CA ALA A 367 2.13 3.65 34.87
C ALA A 367 1.34 4.28 33.70
N PHE A 368 0.20 3.69 33.38
CA PHE A 368 -0.69 4.25 32.34
C PHE A 368 -1.29 5.58 32.75
N ALA A 369 -1.75 5.72 34.01
CA ALA A 369 -2.30 6.97 34.52
C ALA A 369 -1.26 8.11 34.54
N ALA A 370 0.00 7.80 34.86
CA ALA A 370 1.09 8.77 34.83
C ALA A 370 1.41 9.23 33.42
N ALA A 371 1.35 8.32 32.46
CA ALA A 371 1.58 8.60 31.03
C ALA A 371 0.39 9.34 30.36
N SER A 372 -0.83 9.22 30.92
CA SER A 372 -2.06 9.82 30.37
C SER A 372 -2.33 11.24 30.85
N LYS A 373 -1.39 11.91 31.58
CA LYS A 373 -1.59 13.29 31.98
C LYS A 373 -1.68 14.20 30.75
N PRO A 374 -2.79 14.96 30.58
CA PRO A 374 -2.86 15.91 29.47
C PRO A 374 -1.78 16.96 29.65
N SER A 375 -1.02 17.26 28.60
CA SER A 375 -0.26 18.51 28.55
C SER A 375 -1.27 19.64 28.66
N THR A 376 -1.13 20.48 29.65
CA THR A 376 -2.01 21.63 29.98
C THR A 376 -1.87 22.67 28.85
N SER A 377 -2.45 22.43 27.68
CA SER A 377 -2.71 23.45 26.67
C SER A 377 -3.66 22.91 25.59
N ALA A 378 -4.93 22.73 25.92
CA ALA A 378 -6.09 22.87 25.05
C ALA A 378 -7.37 22.57 25.85
N VAL A 379 -8.01 23.63 26.33
CA VAL A 379 -9.40 23.57 26.82
C VAL A 379 -10.28 23.50 25.56
N GLY A 380 -10.79 22.33 25.24
CA GLY A 380 -11.80 22.09 24.22
C GLY A 380 -12.77 21.03 24.74
N SER A 381 -14.02 21.39 24.81
CA SER A 381 -15.16 20.70 25.45
C SER A 381 -15.22 19.20 25.17
N ALA A 382 -15.21 18.38 26.20
CA ALA A 382 -15.52 16.96 26.19
C ALA A 382 -17.01 16.76 25.94
N SER A 383 -17.43 16.15 24.86
CA SER A 383 -18.75 15.56 24.70
C SER A 383 -18.75 14.16 25.33
N ALA A 384 -19.65 13.96 26.30
CA ALA A 384 -19.80 12.70 27.02
C ALA A 384 -20.35 11.59 26.11
N TYR A 385 -19.69 10.43 26.11
CA TYR A 385 -20.21 9.18 25.55
C TYR A 385 -21.14 8.47 26.53
N PRO A 386 -22.18 7.75 26.06
CA PRO A 386 -23.16 7.11 26.92
C PRO A 386 -22.57 5.93 27.70
N SER A 387 -22.89 5.89 28.99
CA SER A 387 -22.52 4.87 29.97
C SER A 387 -23.39 3.60 29.84
N SER A 388 -23.17 2.72 28.84
CA SER A 388 -23.94 1.49 28.75
C SER A 388 -23.12 0.18 28.80
N TRP A 389 -21.90 0.20 29.34
CA TRP A 389 -21.06 -1.00 29.45
C TRP A 389 -20.60 -1.29 30.89
N ALA A 390 -21.44 -1.04 31.86
CA ALA A 390 -21.22 -1.45 33.26
C ALA A 390 -22.46 -2.15 33.78
N SER A 391 -22.58 -3.46 33.55
CA SER A 391 -23.21 -4.41 34.48
C SER A 391 -23.33 -5.83 33.85
N SER A 392 -22.45 -6.72 34.25
CA SER A 392 -22.84 -8.10 34.54
C SER A 392 -21.95 -8.63 35.66
N ARG A 393 -22.47 -8.57 36.87
CA ARG A 393 -21.96 -9.37 37.98
C ARG A 393 -22.41 -10.80 37.78
N ALA A 394 -21.45 -11.70 37.55
CA ALA A 394 -21.67 -13.12 37.71
C ALA A 394 -20.95 -13.60 38.99
N SER A 395 -21.70 -14.14 39.92
CA SER A 395 -21.21 -14.82 41.08
C SER A 395 -20.53 -16.12 40.70
N ALA A 396 -19.21 -16.25 40.90
CA ALA A 396 -18.50 -17.51 40.68
C ALA A 396 -18.07 -18.09 42.04
N LYS A 397 -18.38 -19.36 42.25
CA LYS A 397 -17.85 -20.20 43.33
C LYS A 397 -16.36 -20.45 43.13
N PRO A 398 -15.55 -20.62 44.19
CA PRO A 398 -14.13 -20.86 44.07
C PRO A 398 -13.87 -22.28 43.53
N LEU A 399 -13.11 -22.36 42.43
CA LEU A 399 -12.50 -23.58 41.89
C LEU A 399 -11.02 -23.66 42.32
N PRO A 400 -10.45 -24.90 42.40
CA PRO A 400 -9.12 -25.11 43.00
C PRO A 400 -7.99 -24.53 42.16
N ALA A 401 -6.90 -24.15 42.85
CA ALA A 401 -5.72 -23.53 42.31
C ALA A 401 -5.12 -24.26 41.13
N VAL A 402 -5.35 -23.70 39.93
CA VAL A 402 -4.57 -23.99 38.72
C VAL A 402 -3.75 -22.73 38.46
N SER A 403 -2.43 -22.85 38.36
CA SER A 403 -1.55 -21.70 38.06
C SER A 403 -1.91 -21.16 36.66
N ILE A 404 -2.70 -20.10 36.65
CA ILE A 404 -3.10 -19.40 35.45
C ILE A 404 -2.08 -18.28 35.23
N LEU A 405 -1.30 -18.38 34.15
CA LEU A 405 -0.59 -17.22 33.60
C LEU A 405 -1.65 -16.19 33.18
N SER A 406 -1.88 -15.18 34.04
CA SER A 406 -2.87 -14.15 33.79
C SER A 406 -2.37 -13.23 32.68
N ARG A 407 -2.88 -13.43 31.47
CA ARG A 407 -2.71 -12.46 30.37
C ARG A 407 -3.77 -11.38 30.51
N MET A 408 -3.31 -10.17 30.75
CA MET A 408 -4.20 -9.02 30.84
C MET A 408 -4.33 -8.33 29.48
N LYS A 409 -5.54 -8.27 28.95
CA LYS A 409 -5.85 -7.50 27.74
C LYS A 409 -6.36 -6.11 28.14
N LEU A 410 -5.61 -5.07 27.80
CA LEU A 410 -6.02 -3.70 28.06
C LEU A 410 -6.14 -2.98 26.72
N VAL A 411 -7.35 -2.58 26.34
CA VAL A 411 -7.58 -1.69 25.20
C VAL A 411 -7.67 -0.27 25.73
N VAL A 412 -6.66 0.54 25.46
CA VAL A 412 -6.62 1.94 25.93
C VAL A 412 -6.73 2.86 24.72
N PRO A 413 -7.72 3.74 24.64
CA PRO A 413 -7.70 4.85 23.69
C PRO A 413 -6.68 5.86 24.18
N LEU A 414 -5.49 5.85 23.60
CA LEU A 414 -4.41 6.78 23.92
C LEU A 414 -4.23 7.79 22.80
N THR A 415 -4.47 9.04 23.09
CA THR A 415 -3.87 10.17 22.38
C THR A 415 -2.49 10.38 22.99
N MET A 416 -1.45 9.77 22.38
CA MET A 416 -0.08 9.99 22.83
C MET A 416 0.84 10.31 21.67
N PRO A 417 1.74 11.31 21.85
CA PRO A 417 2.95 11.38 21.04
C PRO A 417 3.76 10.11 21.26
N SER A 418 4.54 9.69 20.27
CA SER A 418 5.37 8.50 20.26
C SER A 418 6.30 8.44 21.50
N THR A 419 5.80 7.95 22.62
CA THR A 419 6.57 7.79 23.84
C THR A 419 6.70 6.30 24.10
N ARG A 420 7.92 5.80 23.97
CA ARG A 420 8.30 4.48 24.49
C ARG A 420 7.98 4.43 25.99
N VAL A 421 7.01 3.65 26.40
CA VAL A 421 6.82 3.32 27.80
C VAL A 421 7.87 2.26 28.15
N THR A 422 9.01 2.68 28.68
CA THR A 422 10.00 1.79 29.28
C THR A 422 9.64 1.62 30.74
N LEU A 423 9.12 0.45 31.10
CA LEU A 423 9.07 0.05 32.50
C LEU A 423 10.48 -0.47 32.86
N SER A 424 11.24 0.31 33.66
CA SER A 424 12.49 -0.19 34.21
C SER A 424 12.16 -1.24 35.28
N PRO A 425 12.70 -2.48 35.19
CA PRO A 425 12.61 -3.43 36.27
C PRO A 425 13.50 -2.93 37.42
N ALA A 426 12.99 -3.00 38.63
CA ALA A 426 13.85 -2.99 39.82
C ALA A 426 14.85 -4.14 39.65
N SER A 427 16.14 -3.79 39.79
CA SER A 427 17.30 -4.64 39.61
C SER A 427 17.09 -6.11 40.04
N ASP A 428 16.91 -6.99 39.05
CA ASP A 428 17.44 -8.35 39.15
C ASP A 428 17.65 -8.93 37.76
N SER A 429 18.86 -9.43 37.57
CA SER A 429 19.40 -9.93 36.32
C SER A 429 18.79 -11.28 35.94
N ARG A 430 18.03 -11.36 34.85
CA ARG A 430 17.98 -12.41 33.83
C ARG A 430 16.71 -12.32 32.99
N SER A 431 16.91 -12.25 31.69
CA SER A 431 15.93 -12.23 30.59
C SER A 431 15.25 -10.85 30.32
N GLY A 432 15.83 -10.09 29.38
CA GLY A 432 15.15 -8.95 28.77
C GLY A 432 13.95 -9.43 27.96
N ARG A 433 12.76 -8.95 28.30
CA ARG A 433 11.55 -9.13 27.50
C ARG A 433 11.14 -7.80 26.88
N ARG A 434 10.89 -7.83 25.58
CA ARG A 434 10.45 -6.66 24.80
C ARG A 434 8.94 -6.49 24.94
N ILE A 435 8.51 -5.24 25.03
CA ILE A 435 7.09 -4.88 24.96
C ILE A 435 6.80 -4.57 23.48
N GLY A 436 5.95 -5.36 22.86
CA GLY A 436 5.43 -5.09 21.52
C GLY A 436 4.20 -4.17 21.64
N ILE A 437 4.23 -3.04 20.94
CA ILE A 437 3.07 -2.14 20.82
C ILE A 437 2.67 -2.17 19.36
N ALA A 438 1.49 -2.71 19.06
CA ALA A 438 0.91 -2.66 17.73
C ALA A 438 -0.27 -1.68 17.70
N PRO A 439 -0.39 -0.78 16.72
CA PRO A 439 -1.53 0.12 16.61
C PRO A 439 -2.79 -0.66 16.21
N ALA A 440 -3.89 -0.42 16.90
CA ALA A 440 -5.21 -0.95 16.57
C ALA A 440 -6.08 0.19 16.01
N THR A 441 -6.50 0.09 14.76
CA THR A 441 -7.52 0.99 14.22
C THR A 441 -8.89 0.35 14.41
N ALA A 442 -9.78 1.00 15.13
CA ALA A 442 -11.18 0.64 15.12
C ALA A 442 -11.86 1.44 14.01
N ALA A 443 -12.45 0.73 13.05
CA ALA A 443 -13.50 1.30 12.23
C ALA A 443 -14.78 1.30 13.08
N SER A 444 -15.35 2.44 13.30
CA SER A 444 -16.74 2.61 13.70
C SER A 444 -17.49 3.12 12.49
#